data_0041e1b3df33822cb82530ab6cf948ee
#
_entry.id   0041e1b3df33822cb82530ab6cf948ee
#
_cell.length_a   1.000
_cell.length_b   1.000
_cell.length_c   1.000
_cell.angle_alpha   90.00
_cell.angle_beta   90.00
_cell.angle_gamma   90.00
#
_symmetry.space_group_name_H-M   'P 1'
#
loop_
_entity.id
_entity.type
_entity.pdbx_description
1 polymer ?
#
loop_
_entity_poly.entity_id
_entity_poly.type
_entity_poly.pdbx_seq_one_letter_code
_entity_poly.pdbx_strand_id
1 'polypeptide(L)'
;LWYPFIPYGKLTIIQGDPGDGKTTLVLNLAAKLSKGVGLDEDMQVSEPMNIIYQTAEDGLADTVKPRLEAAEADCEKIMVIDESEKSLSMIDERLEQAIIQTNARLLILDPIQAYLGGGMDMNRANEARDMTKKLGLLAEKHKCAIILIGHMNKAAGNKAAYRGMGSIDFFAVARSVLLVGRIEGPVSYTHLTL
;
A
#
# COMPACT_ATOMS: atom_id res chain seq x y z
N LEU A 1 -2.00 -12.89 3.07
CA LEU A 1 -0.67 -12.44 2.68
C LEU A 1 0.26 -12.38 3.88
N TRP A 2 -0.08 -11.63 4.91
CA TRP A 2 0.66 -11.52 6.18
C TRP A 2 -0.35 -11.51 7.33
N TYR A 3 -0.55 -12.67 7.95
CA TYR A 3 -1.53 -12.82 9.03
C TYR A 3 -0.99 -12.26 10.36
N PRO A 4 -1.82 -11.51 11.12
CA PRO A 4 -3.19 -11.11 10.82
C PRO A 4 -3.30 -9.75 10.10
N PHE A 5 -2.19 -9.17 9.64
CA PHE A 5 -2.05 -7.75 9.29
C PHE A 5 -2.50 -7.44 7.87
N ILE A 6 -2.15 -8.27 6.87
CA ILE A 6 -2.44 -8.02 5.45
C ILE A 6 -3.15 -9.25 4.85
N PRO A 7 -4.48 -9.32 4.93
CA PRO A 7 -5.23 -10.46 4.42
C PRO A 7 -5.41 -10.39 2.90
N TYR A 8 -5.42 -11.54 2.23
CA TYR A 8 -5.82 -11.62 0.83
C TYR A 8 -7.27 -11.21 0.63
N GLY A 9 -7.55 -10.59 -0.54
CA GLY A 9 -8.89 -10.17 -0.92
C GLY A 9 -9.46 -9.02 -0.08
N LYS A 10 -8.61 -8.28 0.62
CA LYS A 10 -9.03 -7.18 1.49
C LYS A 10 -8.10 -5.97 1.34
N LEU A 11 -8.60 -4.82 1.81
CA LEU A 11 -7.83 -3.58 1.89
C LEU A 11 -7.10 -3.50 3.22
N THR A 12 -5.84 -3.11 3.16
CA THR A 12 -5.02 -2.72 4.32
C THR A 12 -4.55 -1.29 4.12
N ILE A 13 -4.74 -0.45 5.12
CA ILE A 13 -4.22 0.92 5.11
C ILE A 13 -2.93 0.95 5.94
N ILE A 14 -1.88 1.56 5.37
CA ILE A 14 -0.64 1.87 6.09
C ILE A 14 -0.50 3.37 6.17
N GLN A 15 -0.50 3.93 7.37
CA GLN A 15 -0.43 5.37 7.57
C GLN A 15 0.64 5.76 8.59
N GLY A 16 1.08 7.01 8.54
CA GLY A 16 2.08 7.58 9.44
C GLY A 16 2.50 8.97 8.95
N ASP A 17 3.30 9.66 9.74
CA ASP A 17 3.81 10.98 9.34
C ASP A 17 4.79 10.87 8.15
N PRO A 18 4.96 11.94 7.36
CA PRO A 18 5.97 11.95 6.31
C PRO A 18 7.37 11.65 6.88
N GLY A 19 8.11 10.76 6.21
CA GLY A 19 9.45 10.36 6.64
C GLY A 19 9.51 9.27 7.70
N ASP A 20 8.39 8.70 8.15
CA ASP A 20 8.37 7.59 9.11
C ASP A 20 8.68 6.21 8.50
N GLY A 21 8.95 6.14 7.21
CA GLY A 21 9.42 4.91 6.57
C GLY A 21 8.33 4.02 6.00
N LYS A 22 7.10 4.52 5.80
CA LYS A 22 5.97 3.75 5.21
C LYS A 22 6.32 3.11 3.87
N THR A 23 6.80 3.91 2.92
CA THR A 23 7.24 3.44 1.59
C THR A 23 8.37 2.43 1.71
N THR A 24 9.35 2.67 2.57
CA THR A 24 10.46 1.74 2.82
C THR A 24 9.95 0.40 3.34
N LEU A 25 9.03 0.41 4.32
CA LEU A 25 8.40 -0.81 4.83
C LEU A 25 7.74 -1.60 3.71
N VAL A 26 6.91 -0.93 2.90
CA VAL A 26 6.13 -1.59 1.84
C VAL A 26 7.01 -2.10 0.69
N LEU A 27 8.07 -1.38 0.33
CA LEU A 27 9.05 -1.87 -0.66
C LEU A 27 9.81 -3.11 -0.15
N ASN A 28 10.15 -3.16 1.13
CA ASN A 28 10.75 -4.37 1.73
C ASN A 28 9.77 -5.55 1.76
N LEU A 29 8.50 -5.31 2.05
CA LEU A 29 7.46 -6.35 1.95
C LEU A 29 7.36 -6.86 0.50
N ALA A 30 7.30 -5.96 -0.47
CA ALA A 30 7.26 -6.31 -1.88
C ALA A 30 8.50 -7.10 -2.31
N ALA A 31 9.69 -6.70 -1.86
CA ALA A 31 10.94 -7.39 -2.17
C ALA A 31 10.94 -8.84 -1.65
N LYS A 32 10.58 -9.07 -0.39
CA LYS A 32 10.47 -10.43 0.17
C LYS A 32 9.45 -11.27 -0.58
N LEU A 33 8.26 -10.73 -0.82
CA LEU A 33 7.17 -11.45 -1.49
C LEU A 33 7.47 -11.76 -2.95
N SER A 34 8.21 -10.89 -3.66
CA SER A 34 8.64 -11.15 -5.04
C SER A 34 9.55 -12.38 -5.16
N LYS A 35 10.27 -12.71 -4.09
CA LYS A 35 11.15 -13.90 -3.98
C LYS A 35 10.49 -15.09 -3.26
N GLY A 36 9.26 -14.95 -2.80
CA GLY A 36 8.59 -15.98 -2.01
C GLY A 36 9.15 -16.14 -0.60
N VAL A 37 9.87 -15.14 -0.09
CA VAL A 37 10.41 -15.15 1.28
C VAL A 37 9.32 -14.78 2.27
N GLY A 38 9.21 -15.49 3.38
CA GLY A 38 8.27 -15.18 4.46
C GLY A 38 8.52 -13.80 5.07
N LEU A 39 7.45 -13.16 5.52
CA LEU A 39 7.51 -11.82 6.10
C LEU A 39 7.92 -11.84 7.58
N ASP A 40 7.66 -12.94 8.25
CA ASP A 40 8.04 -13.21 9.64
C ASP A 40 8.55 -14.66 9.78
N GLU A 41 9.04 -15.01 10.98
CA GLU A 41 9.63 -16.33 11.27
C GLU A 41 8.61 -17.47 11.21
N ASP A 42 7.34 -17.17 11.50
CA ASP A 42 6.26 -18.16 11.48
C ASP A 42 5.65 -18.35 10.09
N MET A 43 5.92 -17.43 9.17
CA MET A 43 5.42 -17.47 7.82
C MET A 43 6.28 -18.39 6.96
N GLN A 44 5.72 -19.52 6.55
CA GLN A 44 6.38 -20.39 5.60
C GLN A 44 6.70 -19.67 4.30
N VAL A 45 7.85 -20.02 3.71
CA VAL A 45 8.22 -19.58 2.35
C VAL A 45 7.06 -19.88 1.40
N SER A 46 6.58 -18.86 0.72
CA SER A 46 5.56 -18.98 -0.32
C SER A 46 6.21 -19.00 -1.70
N GLU A 47 5.44 -19.30 -2.73
CA GLU A 47 5.95 -19.11 -4.09
C GLU A 47 6.13 -17.60 -4.38
N PRO A 48 7.16 -17.24 -5.20
CA PRO A 48 7.33 -15.87 -5.67
C PRO A 48 6.04 -15.35 -6.31
N MET A 49 5.62 -14.13 -5.94
CA MET A 49 4.36 -13.57 -6.43
C MET A 49 4.55 -12.28 -7.22
N ASN A 50 3.64 -12.07 -8.16
CA ASN A 50 3.58 -10.84 -8.91
C ASN A 50 2.91 -9.73 -8.09
N ILE A 51 3.47 -8.54 -8.14
CA ILE A 51 3.09 -7.37 -7.37
C ILE A 51 2.92 -6.19 -8.32
N ILE A 52 1.86 -5.42 -8.15
CA ILE A 52 1.70 -4.13 -8.82
C ILE A 52 2.00 -3.05 -7.79
N TYR A 53 3.01 -2.23 -8.07
CA TYR A 53 3.38 -1.08 -7.24
C TYR A 53 3.17 0.21 -8.01
N GLN A 54 2.26 1.03 -7.52
CA GLN A 54 1.91 2.28 -8.15
C GLN A 54 2.29 3.45 -7.25
N THR A 55 3.09 4.37 -7.75
CA THR A 55 3.52 5.57 -7.02
C THR A 55 3.33 6.82 -7.87
N ALA A 56 2.96 7.91 -7.20
CA ALA A 56 2.83 9.22 -7.83
C ALA A 56 3.80 10.27 -7.24
N GLU A 57 4.55 9.91 -6.21
CA GLU A 57 5.50 10.82 -5.54
C GLU A 57 6.95 10.49 -5.89
N ASP A 58 7.30 9.20 -5.89
CA ASP A 58 8.67 8.75 -6.12
C ASP A 58 8.91 8.36 -7.58
N GLY A 59 10.03 8.78 -8.17
CA GLY A 59 10.44 8.36 -9.50
C GLY A 59 10.74 6.86 -9.56
N LEU A 60 10.19 6.17 -10.56
CA LEU A 60 10.34 4.72 -10.67
C LEU A 60 11.79 4.31 -10.91
N ALA A 61 12.51 5.02 -11.80
CA ALA A 61 13.85 4.65 -12.22
C ALA A 61 14.94 5.09 -11.23
N ASP A 62 14.77 6.25 -10.62
CA ASP A 62 15.80 6.90 -9.80
C ASP A 62 15.61 6.68 -8.30
N THR A 63 14.42 6.32 -7.87
CA THR A 63 14.10 6.16 -6.44
C THR A 63 13.58 4.77 -6.10
N VAL A 64 12.51 4.31 -6.75
CA VAL A 64 11.84 3.05 -6.39
C VAL A 64 12.71 1.85 -6.76
N LYS A 65 13.18 1.78 -8.02
CA LYS A 65 13.98 0.66 -8.49
C LYS A 65 15.27 0.47 -7.68
N PRO A 66 16.09 1.50 -7.40
CA PRO A 66 17.28 1.35 -6.55
C PRO A 66 16.95 0.86 -5.12
N ARG A 67 15.83 1.28 -4.54
CA ARG A 67 15.40 0.80 -3.22
C ARG A 67 14.97 -0.66 -3.26
N LEU A 68 14.28 -1.11 -4.31
CA LEU A 68 13.92 -2.51 -4.50
C LEU A 68 15.16 -3.38 -4.72
N GLU A 69 16.12 -2.93 -5.52
CA GLU A 69 17.40 -3.61 -5.73
C GLU A 69 18.20 -3.72 -4.42
N ALA A 70 18.25 -2.64 -3.63
CA ALA A 70 18.90 -2.65 -2.31
C ALA A 70 18.20 -3.59 -1.31
N ALA A 71 16.89 -3.79 -1.45
CA ALA A 71 16.10 -4.76 -0.69
C ALA A 71 16.15 -6.18 -1.31
N GLU A 72 17.00 -6.38 -2.33
CA GLU A 72 17.17 -7.64 -3.05
C GLU A 72 15.88 -8.19 -3.69
N ALA A 73 14.99 -7.33 -4.17
CA ALA A 73 13.76 -7.75 -4.83
C ALA A 73 14.02 -8.50 -6.15
N ASP A 74 13.12 -9.41 -6.50
CA ASP A 74 12.97 -9.85 -7.88
C ASP A 74 12.13 -8.79 -8.63
N CYS A 75 12.83 -7.84 -9.28
CA CYS A 75 12.18 -6.73 -9.98
C CYS A 75 11.33 -7.17 -11.18
N GLU A 76 11.51 -8.38 -11.72
CA GLU A 76 10.67 -8.91 -12.79
C GLU A 76 9.26 -9.27 -12.30
N LYS A 77 9.10 -9.44 -10.99
CA LYS A 77 7.82 -9.69 -10.33
C LYS A 77 7.09 -8.42 -9.88
N ILE A 78 7.74 -7.24 -10.00
CA ILE A 78 7.16 -5.96 -9.56
C ILE A 78 6.87 -5.10 -10.77
N MET A 79 5.59 -4.90 -11.04
CA MET A 79 5.10 -4.23 -12.24
C MET A 79 4.45 -2.90 -11.88
N VAL A 80 4.39 -2.01 -12.87
CA VAL A 80 3.70 -0.73 -12.79
C VAL A 80 2.71 -0.62 -13.94
N ILE A 81 1.65 0.16 -13.73
CA ILE A 81 0.70 0.53 -14.79
C ILE A 81 1.20 1.83 -15.39
N ASP A 82 1.31 1.89 -16.70
CA ASP A 82 1.74 3.10 -17.40
C ASP A 82 0.68 4.21 -17.28
N GLU A 83 1.13 5.37 -16.81
CA GLU A 83 0.32 6.57 -16.63
C GLU A 83 0.73 7.71 -17.59
N SER A 84 1.60 7.45 -18.57
CA SER A 84 2.11 8.47 -19.47
C SER A 84 1.03 9.18 -20.30
N GLU A 85 -0.02 8.47 -20.69
CA GLU A 85 -1.14 9.03 -21.45
C GLU A 85 -2.30 9.50 -20.57
N LYS A 86 -2.55 8.82 -19.44
CA LYS A 86 -3.68 9.11 -18.58
C LYS A 86 -3.38 8.71 -17.14
N SER A 87 -3.52 9.66 -16.21
CA SER A 87 -3.41 9.41 -14.79
C SER A 87 -4.36 8.30 -14.32
N LEU A 88 -3.89 7.50 -13.39
CA LEU A 88 -4.65 6.41 -12.80
C LEU A 88 -5.56 6.92 -11.68
N SER A 89 -6.71 6.32 -11.51
CA SER A 89 -7.57 6.50 -10.34
C SER A 89 -7.85 5.18 -9.65
N MET A 90 -8.28 5.21 -8.37
CA MET A 90 -8.59 4.00 -7.60
C MET A 90 -9.70 3.13 -8.21
N ILE A 91 -10.51 3.68 -9.11
CA ILE A 91 -11.61 2.99 -9.77
C ILE A 91 -11.36 2.78 -11.27
N ASP A 92 -10.13 3.00 -11.72
CA ASP A 92 -9.75 2.82 -13.12
C ASP A 92 -9.75 1.32 -13.48
N GLU A 93 -10.36 0.98 -14.61
CA GLU A 93 -10.45 -0.41 -15.08
C GLU A 93 -9.08 -1.04 -15.36
N ARG A 94 -8.05 -0.21 -15.62
CA ARG A 94 -6.67 -0.68 -15.82
C ARG A 94 -6.13 -1.40 -14.56
N LEU A 95 -6.62 -1.09 -13.36
CA LEU A 95 -6.26 -1.83 -12.14
C LEU A 95 -6.70 -3.29 -12.23
N GLU A 96 -7.94 -3.52 -12.61
CA GLU A 96 -8.45 -4.87 -12.77
C GLU A 96 -7.76 -5.63 -13.91
N GLN A 97 -7.59 -4.97 -15.04
CA GLN A 97 -6.90 -5.54 -16.20
C GLN A 97 -5.46 -5.94 -15.86
N ALA A 98 -4.72 -5.08 -15.16
CA ALA A 98 -3.36 -5.37 -14.72
C ALA A 98 -3.31 -6.56 -13.75
N ILE A 99 -4.22 -6.64 -12.76
CA ILE A 99 -4.31 -7.78 -11.84
C ILE A 99 -4.54 -9.08 -12.60
N ILE A 100 -5.44 -9.08 -13.58
CA ILE A 100 -5.75 -10.27 -14.39
C ILE A 100 -4.56 -10.68 -15.25
N GLN A 101 -3.98 -9.73 -16.00
CA GLN A 101 -2.91 -10.00 -16.95
C GLN A 101 -1.62 -10.49 -16.28
N THR A 102 -1.33 -9.95 -15.10
CA THR A 102 -0.11 -10.28 -14.36
C THR A 102 -0.32 -11.36 -13.33
N ASN A 103 -1.57 -11.76 -13.05
CA ASN A 103 -1.92 -12.62 -11.92
C ASN A 103 -1.35 -12.07 -10.59
N ALA A 104 -1.39 -10.75 -10.41
CA ALA A 104 -0.85 -10.11 -9.22
C ALA A 104 -1.64 -10.48 -7.97
N ARG A 105 -0.92 -10.74 -6.89
CA ARG A 105 -1.49 -11.09 -5.59
C ARG A 105 -1.43 -9.93 -4.59
N LEU A 106 -0.71 -8.89 -4.93
CA LEU A 106 -0.59 -7.66 -4.16
C LEU A 106 -0.65 -6.45 -5.10
N LEU A 107 -1.49 -5.48 -4.77
CA LEU A 107 -1.54 -4.14 -5.37
C LEU A 107 -1.20 -3.11 -4.28
N ILE A 108 -0.32 -2.18 -4.59
CA ILE A 108 0.10 -1.09 -3.70
C ILE A 108 -0.17 0.24 -4.38
N LEU A 109 -0.84 1.16 -3.69
CA LEU A 109 -1.06 2.55 -4.12
C LEU A 109 -0.36 3.50 -3.13
N ASP A 110 0.65 4.25 -3.60
CA ASP A 110 1.52 5.11 -2.78
C ASP A 110 1.71 6.52 -3.38
N PRO A 111 1.14 7.56 -2.79
CA PRO A 111 0.12 7.56 -1.76
C PRO A 111 -1.29 7.47 -2.37
N ILE A 112 -2.25 6.99 -1.60
CA ILE A 112 -3.65 6.87 -2.04
C ILE A 112 -4.24 8.21 -2.50
N GLN A 113 -3.80 9.32 -1.91
CA GLN A 113 -4.29 10.65 -2.23
C GLN A 113 -4.15 10.99 -3.72
N ALA A 114 -3.09 10.50 -4.36
CA ALA A 114 -2.84 10.74 -5.78
C ALA A 114 -3.85 10.04 -6.70
N TYR A 115 -4.48 8.99 -6.22
CA TYR A 115 -5.39 8.13 -7.00
C TYR A 115 -6.88 8.41 -6.77
N LEU A 116 -7.21 9.50 -6.07
CA LEU A 116 -8.60 9.87 -5.82
C LEU A 116 -9.32 10.47 -7.04
N GLY A 117 -8.57 10.92 -8.04
CA GLY A 117 -9.09 11.57 -9.23
C GLY A 117 -9.24 13.10 -9.07
N GLY A 118 -9.06 13.82 -10.18
CA GLY A 118 -9.10 15.28 -10.20
C GLY A 118 -10.50 15.83 -9.82
N GLY A 119 -10.54 16.73 -8.84
CA GLY A 119 -11.76 17.39 -8.38
C GLY A 119 -12.50 16.69 -7.23
N MET A 120 -11.99 15.58 -6.72
CA MET A 120 -12.58 14.91 -5.58
C MET A 120 -12.11 15.53 -4.27
N ASP A 121 -13.05 15.98 -3.44
CA ASP A 121 -12.77 16.42 -2.09
C ASP A 121 -12.75 15.21 -1.15
N MET A 122 -11.59 14.92 -0.56
CA MET A 122 -11.44 13.86 0.46
C MET A 122 -12.36 14.05 1.68
N ASN A 123 -12.93 15.25 1.85
CA ASN A 123 -13.90 15.53 2.90
C ASN A 123 -15.34 15.12 2.52
N ARG A 124 -15.58 14.72 1.28
CA ARG A 124 -16.87 14.14 0.87
C ARG A 124 -16.88 12.66 1.19
N ALA A 125 -17.24 12.33 2.42
CA ALA A 125 -17.26 11.00 2.99
C ALA A 125 -17.90 9.93 2.08
N ASN A 126 -19.01 10.26 1.41
CA ASN A 126 -19.74 9.33 0.56
C ASN A 126 -18.97 8.91 -0.69
N GLU A 127 -18.28 9.85 -1.37
CA GLU A 127 -17.50 9.55 -2.59
C GLU A 127 -16.30 8.67 -2.27
N ALA A 128 -15.56 9.01 -1.21
CA ALA A 128 -14.43 8.23 -0.74
C ALA A 128 -14.83 6.81 -0.35
N ARG A 129 -15.98 6.67 0.33
CA ARG A 129 -16.52 5.35 0.71
C ARG A 129 -16.90 4.50 -0.48
N ASP A 130 -17.54 5.07 -1.49
CA ASP A 130 -17.95 4.33 -2.70
C ASP A 130 -16.75 3.85 -3.50
N MET A 131 -15.70 4.67 -3.63
CA MET A 131 -14.46 4.27 -4.29
C MET A 131 -13.75 3.16 -3.53
N THR A 132 -13.59 3.31 -2.22
CA THR A 132 -12.94 2.30 -1.38
C THR A 132 -13.72 0.99 -1.39
N LYS A 133 -15.06 1.05 -1.42
CA LYS A 133 -15.92 -0.13 -1.56
C LYS A 133 -15.69 -0.85 -2.88
N LYS A 134 -15.62 -0.13 -4.01
CA LYS A 134 -15.33 -0.71 -5.32
C LYS A 134 -13.96 -1.40 -5.33
N LEU A 135 -12.95 -0.72 -4.77
CA LEU A 135 -11.62 -1.31 -4.65
C LEU A 135 -11.60 -2.56 -3.75
N GLY A 136 -12.39 -2.55 -2.67
CA GLY A 136 -12.58 -3.72 -1.80
C GLY A 136 -13.22 -4.90 -2.53
N LEU A 137 -14.23 -4.65 -3.38
CA LEU A 137 -14.84 -5.68 -4.23
C LEU A 137 -13.85 -6.25 -5.25
N LEU A 138 -13.00 -5.39 -5.83
CA LEU A 138 -11.93 -5.81 -6.73
C LEU A 138 -10.94 -6.75 -6.00
N ALA A 139 -10.51 -6.36 -4.81
CA ALA A 139 -9.63 -7.18 -3.97
C ALA A 139 -10.24 -8.57 -3.72
N GLU A 140 -11.50 -8.63 -3.32
CA GLU A 140 -12.21 -9.86 -3.00
C GLU A 140 -12.39 -10.76 -4.22
N LYS A 141 -12.81 -10.18 -5.35
CA LYS A 141 -13.03 -10.87 -6.62
C LYS A 141 -11.79 -11.60 -7.11
N HIS A 142 -10.62 -10.96 -7.02
CA HIS A 142 -9.36 -11.51 -7.52
C HIS A 142 -8.49 -12.12 -6.43
N LYS A 143 -8.95 -12.16 -5.17
CA LYS A 143 -8.15 -12.59 -4.00
C LYS A 143 -6.79 -11.89 -3.94
N CYS A 144 -6.73 -10.64 -4.41
CA CYS A 144 -5.57 -9.78 -4.38
C CYS A 144 -5.57 -8.96 -3.10
N ALA A 145 -4.47 -8.93 -2.35
CA ALA A 145 -4.33 -8.01 -1.23
C ALA A 145 -4.09 -6.60 -1.79
N ILE A 146 -4.72 -5.58 -1.19
CA ILE A 146 -4.49 -4.20 -1.62
C ILE A 146 -4.00 -3.38 -0.44
N ILE A 147 -2.84 -2.76 -0.59
CA ILE A 147 -2.25 -1.83 0.37
C ILE A 147 -2.44 -0.41 -0.13
N LEU A 148 -3.00 0.43 0.74
CA LEU A 148 -3.18 1.85 0.52
C LEU A 148 -2.26 2.60 1.49
N ILE A 149 -1.27 3.32 0.97
CA ILE A 149 -0.38 4.15 1.80
C ILE A 149 -0.97 5.54 1.91
N GLY A 150 -1.13 6.02 3.13
CA GLY A 150 -1.70 7.34 3.41
C GLY A 150 -0.82 8.19 4.33
N HIS A 151 -0.81 9.50 4.08
CA HIS A 151 -0.22 10.46 4.99
C HIS A 151 -1.19 10.90 6.06
N MET A 152 -0.74 11.06 7.30
CA MET A 152 -1.55 11.62 8.37
C MET A 152 -1.64 13.13 8.25
N ASN A 153 -2.84 13.69 8.46
CA ASN A 153 -3.03 15.12 8.52
C ASN A 153 -2.37 15.70 9.80
N LYS A 154 -1.69 16.82 9.66
CA LYS A 154 -1.01 17.54 10.77
C LYS A 154 -1.97 18.23 11.75
N ALA A 155 -3.27 17.93 11.73
CA ALA A 155 -4.25 18.54 12.63
C ALA A 155 -3.92 18.20 14.09
N ALA A 156 -3.42 19.19 14.82
CA ALA A 156 -3.13 19.07 16.24
C ALA A 156 -4.41 18.79 17.04
N GLY A 157 -4.39 17.75 17.90
CA GLY A 157 -5.44 17.51 18.90
C GLY A 157 -6.30 16.26 18.70
N ASN A 158 -6.30 15.61 17.54
CA ASN A 158 -7.05 14.37 17.35
C ASN A 158 -6.22 13.13 17.65
N LYS A 159 -6.86 12.05 18.14
CA LYS A 159 -6.21 10.74 18.32
C LYS A 159 -5.57 10.30 17.00
N ALA A 160 -4.40 9.67 17.05
CA ALA A 160 -3.63 9.25 15.87
C ALA A 160 -4.47 8.48 14.83
N ALA A 161 -5.43 7.64 15.27
CA ALA A 161 -6.35 6.92 14.42
C ALA A 161 -7.28 7.82 13.58
N TYR A 162 -7.55 9.07 14.03
CA TYR A 162 -8.43 10.01 13.33
C TYR A 162 -7.68 11.09 12.55
N ARG A 163 -6.34 11.11 12.60
CA ARG A 163 -5.51 12.02 11.81
C ARG A 163 -5.23 11.53 10.38
N GLY A 164 -5.69 10.31 10.06
CA GLY A 164 -5.49 9.73 8.73
C GLY A 164 -6.48 10.23 7.70
N MET A 165 -6.01 10.41 6.50
CA MET A 165 -6.71 10.54 5.21
C MET A 165 -8.03 11.35 5.14
N GLY A 166 -8.26 12.30 6.03
CA GLY A 166 -9.40 13.25 5.96
C GLY A 166 -10.80 12.70 6.20
N SER A 167 -11.07 11.44 5.95
CA SER A 167 -12.38 10.82 6.13
C SER A 167 -12.31 9.51 6.91
N ILE A 168 -13.12 9.38 7.94
CA ILE A 168 -13.34 8.13 8.72
C ILE A 168 -13.80 6.99 7.79
N ASP A 169 -14.41 7.31 6.65
CA ASP A 169 -15.00 6.33 5.75
C ASP A 169 -13.99 5.47 5.00
N PHE A 170 -12.76 5.94 4.79
CA PHE A 170 -11.67 5.09 4.29
C PHE A 170 -11.37 3.93 5.23
N PHE A 171 -11.39 4.20 6.53
CA PHE A 171 -11.12 3.18 7.54
C PHE A 171 -12.25 2.16 7.68
N ALA A 172 -13.49 2.59 7.41
CA ALA A 172 -14.67 1.73 7.55
C ALA A 172 -14.68 0.53 6.59
N VAL A 173 -13.99 0.63 5.44
CA VAL A 173 -13.91 -0.43 4.43
C VAL A 173 -12.62 -1.26 4.57
N ALA A 174 -11.57 -0.69 5.16
CA ALA A 174 -10.32 -1.42 5.37
C ALA A 174 -10.47 -2.52 6.42
N ARG A 175 -9.89 -3.68 6.13
CA ARG A 175 -9.86 -4.80 7.10
C ARG A 175 -8.79 -4.62 8.15
N SER A 176 -7.72 -3.92 7.81
CA SER A 176 -6.58 -3.67 8.69
C SER A 176 -6.09 -2.23 8.50
N VAL A 177 -5.67 -1.61 9.59
CA VAL A 177 -5.03 -0.29 9.59
C VAL A 177 -3.76 -0.39 10.41
N LEU A 178 -2.62 -0.19 9.74
CA LEU A 178 -1.30 -0.23 10.35
C LEU A 178 -0.78 1.20 10.51
N LEU A 179 -0.25 1.50 11.68
CA LEU A 179 0.40 2.76 11.97
C LEU A 179 1.92 2.57 11.97
N VAL A 180 2.60 3.36 11.16
CA VAL A 180 4.06 3.45 11.15
C VAL A 180 4.44 4.75 11.84
N GLY A 181 5.32 4.67 12.82
CA GLY A 181 5.77 5.84 13.59
C GLY A 181 7.12 5.60 14.21
N ARG A 182 7.76 6.67 14.65
CA ARG A 182 9.05 6.62 15.37
C ARG A 182 8.79 6.36 16.84
N ILE A 183 9.61 5.51 17.42
CA ILE A 183 9.66 5.35 18.88
C ILE A 183 10.57 6.45 19.42
N GLU A 184 10.01 7.37 20.21
CA GLU A 184 10.79 8.36 20.94
C GLU A 184 11.50 7.68 22.13
N GLY A 185 12.82 7.71 22.14
CA GLY A 185 13.63 7.15 23.23
C GLY A 185 15.11 7.13 22.85
N PRO A 186 16.03 6.85 23.81
CA PRO A 186 17.41 6.60 23.45
C PRO A 186 17.42 5.47 22.41
N VAL A 187 18.11 5.69 21.30
CA VAL A 187 18.25 4.69 20.24
C VAL A 187 18.99 3.49 20.82
N SER A 188 18.27 2.63 21.49
CA SER A 188 18.68 1.26 21.70
C SER A 188 18.49 0.59 20.35
N TYR A 189 19.56 0.02 19.80
CA TYR A 189 19.48 -0.82 18.62
C TYR A 189 18.65 -2.04 19.00
N THR A 190 17.33 -1.91 18.93
CA THR A 190 16.47 -3.06 18.90
C THR A 190 16.61 -3.63 17.50
N HIS A 191 17.17 -4.82 17.40
CA HIS A 191 16.99 -5.63 16.20
C HIS A 191 15.49 -5.67 15.94
N LEU A 192 15.04 -5.03 14.86
CA LEU A 192 13.79 -5.39 14.22
C LEU A 192 14.02 -6.79 13.64
N THR A 193 13.80 -7.79 14.46
CA THR A 193 13.53 -9.14 13.98
C THR A 193 12.13 -9.04 13.40
N LEU A 194 12.06 -8.81 12.10
CA LEU A 194 10.84 -8.96 11.31
C LEU A 194 10.61 -10.43 11.07
#